data_0ae6b510af1c50d191f57acd05b447ec
#
_entry.id   0ae6b510af1c50d191f57acd05b447ec
#
_cell.length_a   1.000
_cell.length_b   1.000
_cell.length_c   1.000
_cell.angle_alpha   90.00
_cell.angle_beta   90.00
_cell.angle_gamma   90.00
#
_symmetry.space_group_name_H-M   'P 1'
#
loop_
_entity.id
_entity.type
_entity.pdbx_description
1 polymer ?
#
loop_
_entity_poly.entity_id
_entity_poly.type
_entity_poly.pdbx_seq_one_letter_code
_entity_poly.pdbx_strand_id
1 'polypeptide(L)'
;MRKMILYLLCFFIVGCTSKPSKEKNLQTPIDNTVGVNDTLGISLRPEFPVYSTSQKRIIFKLRNNGDANIGFGGYYHYTYKDENGTWRKVPMELVVFDEELVLFPNHEYLYDAEVFQHTPGMYRFFLSINRCGKSHTLMTEFELSSDSVLREKTSPVDSLKTQPKDSSQTVSFELKPIPREIPKGETISSDLLSMQTEYDYYPLSTTEVNVIITNHSHFEYNCGEGYSLAYFNEKQNTWETLPANPIINSILWIFPPENPTHRQTIELYSSEVPNRPGRYRIYKSFNRNTRTAYAEFELVDMKEVKRIRKRIDDYWESNRKSPNDTTAYNIHSTWIEGDDGDTIYVGLMNNTPHFQEMFRRKVVSYSAVTHGIVHQDVPFFQSAPSDTLHVTMKTERPVYPVGTETISVELVNGNSHNLFFGDPYNVVRKEGNRWILLHDGGAWNDIGHGLAQGGTFHFTARLHPLVNDNKPGIYKVVKRIKFNGSIQEWYMGAEFRIE
;
A
#
# COMPACT_ATOMS: atom_id res chain seq x y z
N MET A 1 -29.99 57.72 -56.49
CA MET A 1 -28.85 57.49 -57.42
C MET A 1 -27.90 56.46 -56.87
N ARG A 2 -27.48 55.51 -57.74
CA ARG A 2 -26.49 54.46 -57.64
C ARG A 2 -26.94 53.16 -56.95
N LYS A 3 -27.47 52.34 -57.74
CA LYS A 3 -27.01 51.14 -58.48
C LYS A 3 -26.63 50.01 -57.56
N MET A 4 -27.55 49.09 -57.42
CA MET A 4 -27.49 47.71 -57.02
C MET A 4 -26.73 46.93 -58.08
N ILE A 5 -25.77 46.18 -57.68
CA ILE A 5 -25.16 45.07 -58.49
C ILE A 5 -25.41 43.76 -57.76
N LEU A 6 -26.29 43.00 -58.42
CA LEU A 6 -26.66 41.62 -58.01
C LEU A 6 -25.59 40.65 -58.57
N TYR A 7 -24.89 39.92 -57.71
CA TYR A 7 -24.09 38.76 -58.13
C TYR A 7 -24.85 37.49 -57.75
N LEU A 8 -25.30 36.84 -58.80
CA LEU A 8 -25.84 35.48 -58.74
C LEU A 8 -24.69 34.51 -58.66
N LEU A 9 -24.50 33.80 -57.54
CA LEU A 9 -23.56 32.72 -57.44
C LEU A 9 -24.31 31.38 -57.45
N CYS A 10 -24.13 30.63 -58.54
CA CYS A 10 -24.63 29.27 -58.70
C CYS A 10 -23.94 28.33 -57.70
N PHE A 11 -24.73 27.75 -56.81
CA PHE A 11 -24.28 26.63 -55.99
C PHE A 11 -24.40 25.33 -56.79
N PHE A 12 -23.26 24.79 -57.19
CA PHE A 12 -23.16 23.40 -57.59
C PHE A 12 -23.14 22.53 -56.32
N ILE A 13 -24.21 21.81 -56.05
CA ILE A 13 -24.26 20.77 -55.05
C ILE A 13 -23.63 19.52 -55.65
N VAL A 14 -22.34 19.34 -55.40
CA VAL A 14 -21.67 18.08 -55.57
C VAL A 14 -21.93 17.25 -54.31
N GLY A 15 -22.85 16.31 -54.40
CA GLY A 15 -23.08 15.32 -53.32
C GLY A 15 -21.87 14.37 -53.20
N CYS A 16 -20.92 14.70 -52.35
CA CYS A 16 -19.95 13.76 -51.83
C CYS A 16 -20.59 12.99 -50.69
N THR A 17 -21.04 11.76 -50.96
CA THR A 17 -21.27 10.76 -49.92
C THR A 17 -19.92 10.39 -49.30
N SER A 18 -19.45 11.12 -48.34
CA SER A 18 -18.35 10.70 -47.49
C SER A 18 -18.83 9.55 -46.60
N LYS A 19 -18.35 8.35 -46.88
CA LYS A 19 -18.32 7.27 -45.87
C LYS A 19 -17.73 7.87 -44.60
N PRO A 20 -18.27 7.54 -43.39
CA PRO A 20 -17.61 7.95 -42.16
C PRO A 20 -16.22 7.30 -42.16
N SER A 21 -15.21 8.11 -42.39
CA SER A 21 -13.83 7.73 -42.08
C SER A 21 -13.83 7.42 -40.57
N LYS A 22 -13.52 6.17 -40.20
CA LYS A 22 -13.10 5.88 -38.85
C LYS A 22 -11.97 6.86 -38.55
N GLU A 23 -12.23 7.85 -37.73
CA GLU A 23 -11.19 8.68 -37.14
C GLU A 23 -10.26 7.70 -36.44
N LYS A 24 -9.13 7.42 -37.08
CA LYS A 24 -7.96 6.90 -36.37
C LYS A 24 -7.61 8.03 -35.41
N ASN A 25 -7.92 7.87 -34.14
CA ASN A 25 -7.39 8.71 -33.11
C ASN A 25 -5.88 8.75 -33.28
N LEU A 26 -5.38 9.80 -33.91
CA LEU A 26 -3.96 10.05 -34.06
C LEU A 26 -3.44 10.33 -32.66
N GLN A 27 -2.91 9.28 -32.04
CA GLN A 27 -2.30 9.42 -30.72
C GLN A 27 -1.14 10.41 -30.84
N THR A 28 -1.21 11.46 -30.06
CA THR A 28 -0.20 12.50 -30.06
C THR A 28 1.15 11.89 -29.66
N PRO A 29 2.24 12.14 -30.42
CA PRO A 29 3.57 11.75 -30.00
C PRO A 29 3.88 12.37 -28.65
N ILE A 30 4.45 11.60 -27.72
CA ILE A 30 4.86 12.10 -26.41
C ILE A 30 6.32 12.51 -26.47
N ASP A 31 6.62 13.65 -25.87
CA ASP A 31 7.99 14.12 -25.70
C ASP A 31 8.77 13.11 -24.83
N ASN A 32 9.81 12.52 -25.42
CA ASN A 32 10.64 11.51 -24.77
C ASN A 32 11.57 12.08 -23.70
N THR A 33 11.62 13.40 -23.53
CA THR A 33 12.44 14.08 -22.53
C THR A 33 11.79 14.15 -21.14
N VAL A 34 10.49 13.83 -21.05
CA VAL A 34 9.73 13.91 -19.79
C VAL A 34 9.76 12.58 -19.08
N GLY A 35 10.33 12.59 -17.90
CA GLY A 35 10.36 11.45 -17.00
C GLY A 35 11.60 10.57 -17.20
N VAL A 36 12.49 10.64 -16.24
CA VAL A 36 13.69 9.81 -16.18
C VAL A 36 13.62 8.98 -14.92
N ASN A 37 13.96 7.71 -15.06
CA ASN A 37 14.15 6.83 -13.93
C ASN A 37 15.41 7.26 -13.14
N ASP A 38 15.41 7.08 -11.81
CA ASP A 38 16.48 7.47 -10.89
C ASP A 38 16.70 8.99 -10.74
N THR A 39 15.72 9.79 -11.10
CA THR A 39 15.73 11.22 -10.88
C THR A 39 15.46 11.55 -9.40
N LEU A 40 16.19 12.49 -8.83
CA LEU A 40 15.99 12.99 -7.45
C LEU A 40 16.18 11.91 -6.36
N GLY A 41 16.95 10.86 -6.62
CA GLY A 41 17.07 9.72 -5.72
C GLY A 41 15.83 8.82 -5.68
N ILE A 42 14.90 8.95 -6.64
CA ILE A 42 13.69 8.15 -6.72
C ILE A 42 13.81 7.23 -7.92
N SER A 43 13.63 5.92 -7.70
CA SER A 43 13.67 4.92 -8.76
C SER A 43 12.31 4.30 -9.02
N LEU A 44 12.00 4.07 -10.30
CA LEU A 44 10.82 3.37 -10.76
C LEU A 44 11.26 2.25 -11.71
N ARG A 45 10.97 1.01 -11.38
CA ARG A 45 11.37 -0.17 -12.16
C ARG A 45 10.21 -1.14 -12.31
N PRO A 46 10.03 -1.78 -13.47
CA PRO A 46 9.17 -2.96 -13.56
C PRO A 46 9.82 -4.10 -12.79
N GLU A 47 9.02 -5.01 -12.28
CA GLU A 47 9.52 -6.20 -11.60
C GLU A 47 10.33 -7.09 -12.55
N PHE A 48 9.88 -7.21 -13.81
CA PHE A 48 10.58 -7.92 -14.88
C PHE A 48 10.75 -7.02 -16.10
N PRO A 49 11.80 -7.19 -16.89
CA PRO A 49 12.01 -6.41 -18.11
C PRO A 49 11.06 -6.82 -19.26
N VAL A 50 10.54 -8.05 -19.25
CA VAL A 50 9.67 -8.61 -20.31
C VAL A 50 8.50 -9.34 -19.67
N TYR A 51 7.31 -9.12 -20.19
CA TYR A 51 6.07 -9.76 -19.76
C TYR A 51 5.35 -10.41 -20.94
N SER A 52 4.51 -11.40 -20.66
CA SER A 52 3.59 -11.95 -21.66
C SER A 52 2.54 -10.93 -22.09
N THR A 53 2.13 -10.97 -23.36
CA THR A 53 0.96 -10.21 -23.85
C THR A 53 -0.34 -10.61 -23.18
N SER A 54 -0.41 -11.75 -22.50
CA SER A 54 -1.57 -12.18 -21.69
C SER A 54 -1.59 -11.56 -20.29
N GLN A 55 -0.52 -10.88 -19.87
CA GLN A 55 -0.42 -10.28 -18.56
C GLN A 55 -1.42 -9.13 -18.39
N LYS A 56 -2.30 -9.22 -17.38
CA LYS A 56 -3.34 -8.22 -17.13
C LYS A 56 -2.84 -7.07 -16.24
N ARG A 57 -1.89 -7.33 -15.36
CA ARG A 57 -1.35 -6.37 -14.40
C ARG A 57 0.15 -6.51 -14.29
N ILE A 58 0.86 -5.41 -14.08
CA ILE A 58 2.32 -5.36 -13.94
C ILE A 58 2.65 -4.63 -12.65
N ILE A 59 3.55 -5.20 -11.88
CA ILE A 59 4.08 -4.56 -10.67
C ILE A 59 5.28 -3.68 -11.04
N PHE A 60 5.20 -2.40 -10.63
CA PHE A 60 6.30 -1.45 -10.71
C PHE A 60 6.78 -1.11 -9.31
N LYS A 61 8.07 -1.22 -9.07
CA LYS A 61 8.71 -0.89 -7.79
C LYS A 61 9.07 0.59 -7.79
N LEU A 62 8.36 1.37 -6.99
CA LEU A 62 8.66 2.78 -6.73
C LEU A 62 9.46 2.86 -5.43
N ARG A 63 10.71 3.29 -5.49
CA ARG A 63 11.57 3.41 -4.33
C ARG A 63 12.03 4.85 -4.14
N ASN A 64 11.89 5.35 -2.94
CA ASN A 64 12.36 6.66 -2.53
C ASN A 64 13.71 6.53 -1.79
N ASN A 65 14.82 6.71 -2.49
CA ASN A 65 16.16 6.78 -1.89
C ASN A 65 16.58 8.23 -1.60
N GLY A 66 15.67 9.19 -1.77
CA GLY A 66 15.90 10.60 -1.45
C GLY A 66 15.74 10.91 0.03
N ASP A 67 15.87 12.17 0.37
CA ASP A 67 15.83 12.72 1.74
C ASP A 67 14.48 13.34 2.11
N ALA A 68 13.53 13.44 1.17
CA ALA A 68 12.21 14.03 1.36
C ALA A 68 11.10 13.05 0.99
N ASN A 69 9.93 13.22 1.62
CA ASN A 69 8.73 12.49 1.25
C ASN A 69 8.31 12.80 -0.19
N ILE A 70 7.75 11.81 -0.87
CA ILE A 70 7.10 11.99 -2.17
C ILE A 70 5.62 11.64 -2.07
N GLY A 71 4.77 12.49 -2.65
CA GLY A 71 3.35 12.21 -2.87
C GLY A 71 3.16 11.60 -4.26
N PHE A 72 2.24 10.65 -4.41
CA PHE A 72 1.83 10.11 -5.70
C PHE A 72 0.39 9.61 -5.61
N GLY A 73 -0.30 9.57 -6.75
CA GLY A 73 -1.69 9.11 -6.82
C GLY A 73 -1.85 7.84 -7.64
N GLY A 74 -3.11 7.42 -7.80
CA GLY A 74 -3.49 6.28 -8.64
C GLY A 74 -3.36 6.54 -10.16
N TYR A 75 -3.03 7.78 -10.58
CA TYR A 75 -2.97 8.13 -11.99
C TYR A 75 -1.63 7.78 -12.62
N TYR A 76 -1.67 6.97 -13.66
CA TYR A 76 -0.51 6.61 -14.49
C TYR A 76 -0.91 6.57 -15.97
N HIS A 77 0.05 6.49 -16.86
CA HIS A 77 -0.23 6.24 -18.27
C HIS A 77 0.88 5.43 -18.95
N TYR A 78 0.52 4.81 -20.07
CA TYR A 78 1.44 4.06 -20.91
C TYR A 78 1.63 4.74 -22.26
N THR A 79 2.82 4.51 -22.83
CA THR A 79 3.04 4.66 -24.26
C THR A 79 3.59 3.36 -24.81
N TYR A 80 3.34 3.09 -26.07
CA TYR A 80 3.94 1.99 -26.81
C TYR A 80 4.70 2.50 -28.02
N LYS A 81 5.71 1.78 -28.45
CA LYS A 81 6.52 2.12 -29.63
C LYS A 81 5.88 1.47 -30.86
N ASP A 82 5.40 2.28 -31.82
CA ASP A 82 4.79 1.79 -33.05
C ASP A 82 5.84 1.23 -34.02
N GLU A 83 5.38 0.64 -35.14
CA GLU A 83 6.23 0.03 -36.18
C GLU A 83 7.20 1.03 -36.81
N ASN A 84 6.90 2.33 -36.76
CA ASN A 84 7.75 3.41 -37.26
C ASN A 84 8.75 3.90 -36.22
N GLY A 85 8.79 3.29 -35.04
CA GLY A 85 9.65 3.68 -33.93
C GLY A 85 9.15 4.90 -33.13
N THR A 86 7.91 5.36 -33.36
CA THR A 86 7.29 6.51 -32.69
C THR A 86 6.54 6.05 -31.45
N TRP A 87 6.70 6.78 -30.33
CA TRP A 87 5.96 6.53 -29.11
C TRP A 87 4.54 7.09 -29.19
N ARG A 88 3.54 6.23 -28.94
CA ARG A 88 2.12 6.56 -28.97
C ARG A 88 1.49 6.32 -27.60
N LYS A 89 0.57 7.20 -27.21
CA LYS A 89 -0.18 7.01 -25.95
C LYS A 89 -1.12 5.82 -26.09
N VAL A 90 -1.13 4.94 -25.08
CA VAL A 90 -2.12 3.87 -24.95
C VAL A 90 -3.44 4.47 -24.48
N PRO A 91 -4.57 4.24 -25.17
CA PRO A 91 -5.89 4.62 -24.67
C PRO A 91 -6.19 3.88 -23.37
N MET A 92 -6.61 4.60 -22.34
CA MET A 92 -6.87 4.05 -21.01
C MET A 92 -8.13 4.68 -20.44
N GLU A 93 -9.00 3.86 -19.86
CA GLU A 93 -10.13 4.31 -19.04
C GLU A 93 -9.82 3.95 -17.59
N LEU A 94 -9.12 4.83 -16.90
CA LEU A 94 -8.79 4.69 -15.49
C LEU A 94 -9.86 5.35 -14.63
N VAL A 95 -10.47 4.59 -13.75
CA VAL A 95 -11.21 5.15 -12.61
C VAL A 95 -10.19 5.39 -11.50
N VAL A 96 -9.84 6.65 -11.30
CA VAL A 96 -8.85 7.05 -10.28
C VAL A 96 -9.59 7.69 -9.12
N PHE A 97 -9.37 7.19 -7.92
CA PHE A 97 -9.74 7.89 -6.70
C PHE A 97 -8.69 8.97 -6.43
N ASP A 98 -9.14 10.16 -6.05
CA ASP A 98 -8.30 11.36 -5.87
C ASP A 98 -7.58 11.30 -4.50
N GLU A 99 -6.90 10.17 -4.24
CA GLU A 99 -6.12 9.94 -3.03
C GLU A 99 -4.63 10.11 -3.34
N GLU A 100 -3.97 11.01 -2.61
CA GLU A 100 -2.52 11.16 -2.64
C GLU A 100 -1.88 10.23 -1.59
N LEU A 101 -1.10 9.25 -2.06
CA LEU A 101 -0.28 8.39 -1.22
C LEU A 101 1.05 9.06 -0.95
N VAL A 102 1.64 8.83 0.22
CA VAL A 102 2.94 9.39 0.62
C VAL A 102 3.95 8.27 0.82
N LEU A 103 5.09 8.34 0.10
CA LEU A 103 6.21 7.43 0.27
C LEU A 103 7.38 8.13 0.97
N PHE A 104 7.74 7.64 2.15
CA PHE A 104 8.82 8.18 2.97
C PHE A 104 10.21 7.83 2.42
N PRO A 105 11.27 8.57 2.80
CA PRO A 105 12.65 8.25 2.50
C PRO A 105 13.02 6.79 2.86
N ASN A 106 13.80 6.12 2.00
CA ASN A 106 14.25 4.74 2.13
C ASN A 106 13.13 3.68 2.13
N HIS A 107 11.91 4.02 1.69
CA HIS A 107 10.80 3.08 1.55
C HIS A 107 10.54 2.75 0.08
N GLU A 108 9.89 1.60 -0.13
CA GLU A 108 9.47 1.10 -1.42
C GLU A 108 7.95 0.89 -1.44
N TYR A 109 7.33 1.20 -2.56
CA TYR A 109 5.92 0.92 -2.83
C TYR A 109 5.80 0.07 -4.09
N LEU A 110 5.02 -1.00 -4.02
CA LEU A 110 4.69 -1.86 -5.15
C LEU A 110 3.46 -1.31 -5.86
N TYR A 111 3.69 -0.64 -6.96
CA TYR A 111 2.63 -0.02 -7.76
C TYR A 111 2.06 -1.05 -8.72
N ASP A 112 0.87 -1.56 -8.45
CA ASP A 112 0.18 -2.54 -9.27
C ASP A 112 -0.65 -1.83 -10.35
N ALA A 113 -0.25 -1.97 -11.60
CA ALA A 113 -0.84 -1.25 -12.73
C ALA A 113 -1.49 -2.20 -13.74
N GLU A 114 -2.71 -1.88 -14.14
CA GLU A 114 -3.44 -2.63 -15.17
C GLU A 114 -2.85 -2.36 -16.57
N VAL A 115 -2.80 -3.39 -17.41
CA VAL A 115 -2.30 -3.31 -18.79
C VAL A 115 -3.49 -3.14 -19.73
N PHE A 116 -3.57 -2.02 -20.44
CA PHE A 116 -4.69 -1.69 -21.32
C PHE A 116 -4.48 -2.06 -22.79
N GLN A 117 -3.28 -2.43 -23.20
CA GLN A 117 -2.95 -2.85 -24.55
C GLN A 117 -2.02 -4.05 -24.51
N HIS A 118 -2.38 -5.11 -25.20
CA HIS A 118 -1.70 -6.41 -25.19
C HIS A 118 -0.95 -6.73 -26.50
N THR A 119 -0.52 -5.71 -27.23
CA THR A 119 0.27 -5.86 -28.46
C THR A 119 1.73 -6.10 -28.12
N PRO A 120 2.42 -7.08 -28.73
CA PRO A 120 3.85 -7.26 -28.52
C PRO A 120 4.65 -6.00 -28.90
N GLY A 121 5.65 -5.65 -28.10
CA GLY A 121 6.52 -4.49 -28.34
C GLY A 121 6.99 -3.80 -27.07
N MET A 122 7.69 -2.68 -27.27
CA MET A 122 8.24 -1.87 -26.18
C MET A 122 7.20 -0.88 -25.64
N TYR A 123 7.13 -0.79 -24.34
CA TYR A 123 6.22 0.09 -23.61
C TYR A 123 6.99 0.99 -22.64
N ARG A 124 6.42 2.15 -22.33
CA ARG A 124 6.82 3.03 -21.25
C ARG A 124 5.68 3.19 -20.28
N PHE A 125 5.98 3.07 -19.01
CA PHE A 125 5.09 3.40 -17.91
C PHE A 125 5.49 4.73 -17.30
N PHE A 126 4.53 5.62 -17.10
CA PHE A 126 4.73 6.95 -16.53
C PHE A 126 3.92 7.11 -15.26
N LEU A 127 4.57 7.61 -14.22
CA LEU A 127 3.96 7.91 -12.93
C LEU A 127 4.32 9.33 -12.51
N SER A 128 3.31 10.14 -12.19
CA SER A 128 3.52 11.48 -11.63
C SER A 128 3.72 11.40 -10.13
N ILE A 129 4.72 12.10 -9.64
CA ILE A 129 5.00 12.22 -8.21
C ILE A 129 5.08 13.70 -7.83
N ASN A 130 4.79 14.02 -6.57
CA ASN A 130 4.96 15.33 -5.98
C ASN A 130 6.09 15.28 -4.95
N ARG A 131 7.11 16.12 -5.09
CA ARG A 131 8.18 16.28 -4.13
C ARG A 131 8.33 17.75 -3.76
N CYS A 132 8.18 18.08 -2.50
CA CYS A 132 8.30 19.47 -2.01
C CYS A 132 7.41 20.46 -2.77
N GLY A 133 6.15 20.06 -3.11
CA GLY A 133 5.21 20.89 -3.86
C GLY A 133 5.49 21.06 -5.35
N LYS A 134 6.44 20.29 -5.91
CA LYS A 134 6.72 20.25 -7.34
C LYS A 134 6.37 18.89 -7.91
N SER A 135 5.61 18.91 -9.01
CA SER A 135 5.28 17.70 -9.76
C SER A 135 6.46 17.27 -10.63
N HIS A 136 6.76 15.97 -10.62
CA HIS A 136 7.74 15.31 -11.46
C HIS A 136 7.12 14.07 -12.08
N THR A 137 7.55 13.69 -13.28
CA THR A 137 7.09 12.47 -13.93
C THR A 137 8.25 11.47 -14.01
N LEU A 138 8.06 10.31 -13.41
CA LEU A 138 8.97 9.18 -13.55
C LEU A 138 8.58 8.35 -14.76
N MET A 139 9.56 7.68 -15.39
CA MET A 139 9.34 6.81 -16.53
C MET A 139 10.21 5.56 -16.43
N THR A 140 9.65 4.42 -16.79
CA THR A 140 10.40 3.18 -16.96
C THR A 140 9.93 2.42 -18.19
N GLU A 141 10.80 1.59 -18.77
CA GLU A 141 10.53 0.80 -19.98
C GLU A 141 10.37 -0.68 -19.64
N PHE A 142 9.51 -1.37 -20.39
CA PHE A 142 9.34 -2.83 -20.35
C PHE A 142 8.89 -3.34 -21.73
N GLU A 143 8.98 -4.63 -21.95
CA GLU A 143 8.56 -5.28 -23.20
C GLU A 143 7.34 -6.18 -22.93
N LEU A 144 6.35 -6.15 -23.83
CA LEU A 144 5.35 -7.20 -23.96
C LEU A 144 5.77 -8.12 -25.11
N SER A 145 5.85 -9.42 -24.83
CA SER A 145 6.21 -10.44 -25.82
C SER A 145 5.12 -11.49 -25.95
N SER A 146 4.90 -12.00 -27.17
CA SER A 146 3.95 -13.09 -27.36
C SER A 146 4.46 -14.37 -26.70
N ASP A 147 3.54 -15.19 -26.17
CA ASP A 147 3.88 -16.43 -25.47
C ASP A 147 4.67 -17.43 -26.35
N SER A 148 4.47 -17.36 -27.68
CA SER A 148 5.26 -18.14 -28.65
C SER A 148 6.74 -17.76 -28.68
N VAL A 149 7.04 -16.45 -28.60
CA VAL A 149 8.42 -15.93 -28.60
C VAL A 149 9.11 -16.21 -27.25
N LEU A 150 8.38 -16.14 -26.15
CA LEU A 150 8.90 -16.49 -24.82
C LEU A 150 9.27 -17.97 -24.74
N ARG A 151 8.52 -18.85 -25.43
CA ARG A 151 8.83 -20.29 -25.50
C ARG A 151 10.05 -20.59 -26.35
N GLU A 152 10.29 -19.86 -27.43
CA GLU A 152 11.45 -20.07 -28.32
C GLU A 152 12.78 -19.68 -27.66
N LYS A 153 12.78 -18.70 -26.74
CA LYS A 153 14.00 -18.29 -26.01
C LYS A 153 14.43 -19.26 -24.91
N THR A 154 13.61 -20.24 -24.58
CA THR A 154 13.82 -21.18 -23.46
C THR A 154 13.97 -22.66 -23.87
N SER A 155 13.93 -23.02 -25.17
CA SER A 155 14.04 -24.41 -25.61
C SER A 155 15.42 -24.76 -26.14
N PRO A 156 16.07 -25.87 -25.70
CA PRO A 156 17.14 -26.50 -26.45
C PRO A 156 16.56 -27.21 -27.68
N VAL A 157 17.26 -27.05 -28.79
CA VAL A 157 16.96 -27.64 -30.08
C VAL A 157 16.85 -29.18 -29.94
N ASP A 158 15.70 -29.75 -30.31
CA ASP A 158 15.71 -30.99 -31.10
C ASP A 158 14.44 -31.11 -31.94
N SER A 159 14.70 -31.47 -33.19
CA SER A 159 13.79 -31.47 -34.31
C SER A 159 12.94 -32.76 -34.35
N LEU A 160 11.67 -32.61 -34.69
CA LEU A 160 10.98 -33.56 -35.57
C LEU A 160 9.72 -32.93 -36.22
N LYS A 161 9.72 -32.95 -37.54
CA LYS A 161 8.65 -32.42 -38.41
C LYS A 161 7.39 -33.31 -38.33
N THR A 162 6.24 -32.68 -38.25
CA THR A 162 5.02 -33.18 -38.94
C THR A 162 4.06 -32.04 -39.28
N GLN A 163 3.49 -32.07 -40.46
CA GLN A 163 2.69 -31.06 -41.15
C GLN A 163 1.29 -30.86 -40.58
N PRO A 164 0.59 -29.76 -40.94
CA PRO A 164 -0.62 -29.31 -40.28
C PRO A 164 -1.87 -29.96 -40.85
N LYS A 165 -2.86 -30.21 -40.03
CA LYS A 165 -4.25 -30.41 -40.43
C LYS A 165 -5.12 -29.35 -39.80
N ASP A 166 -5.70 -28.58 -40.69
CA ASP A 166 -6.67 -27.52 -40.49
C ASP A 166 -7.92 -28.03 -39.76
N SER A 167 -8.29 -27.40 -38.68
CA SER A 167 -9.68 -27.21 -38.24
C SER A 167 -9.74 -26.27 -37.05
N SER A 168 -10.22 -25.07 -37.31
CA SER A 168 -10.61 -24.06 -36.36
C SER A 168 -11.69 -24.53 -35.39
N GLN A 169 -11.30 -24.92 -34.21
CA GLN A 169 -12.10 -24.81 -32.99
C GLN A 169 -11.14 -24.46 -31.86
N THR A 170 -11.16 -23.19 -31.47
CA THR A 170 -10.49 -22.73 -30.27
C THR A 170 -11.24 -23.26 -29.06
N VAL A 171 -10.97 -24.49 -28.67
CA VAL A 171 -11.33 -24.99 -27.36
C VAL A 171 -10.25 -24.46 -26.41
N SER A 172 -10.56 -23.45 -25.65
CA SER A 172 -9.75 -23.07 -24.51
C SER A 172 -9.82 -24.22 -23.51
N PHE A 173 -8.81 -25.06 -23.48
CA PHE A 173 -8.62 -26.03 -22.41
C PHE A 173 -8.16 -25.21 -21.18
N GLU A 174 -9.11 -24.77 -20.36
CA GLU A 174 -8.81 -24.45 -18.97
C GLU A 174 -8.36 -25.75 -18.31
N LEU A 175 -7.05 -25.90 -18.14
CA LEU A 175 -6.49 -27.03 -17.41
C LEU A 175 -6.91 -26.88 -15.93
N LYS A 176 -7.81 -27.76 -15.48
CA LYS A 176 -8.28 -27.75 -14.09
C LYS A 176 -7.13 -28.01 -13.12
N PRO A 177 -7.10 -27.30 -12.00
CA PRO A 177 -6.17 -27.58 -10.92
C PRO A 177 -6.29 -29.05 -10.47
N ILE A 178 -5.17 -29.67 -10.19
CA ILE A 178 -5.10 -31.08 -9.73
C ILE A 178 -4.36 -31.16 -8.41
N PRO A 179 -4.77 -32.08 -7.49
CA PRO A 179 -4.01 -32.36 -6.29
C PRO A 179 -2.60 -32.86 -6.65
N ARG A 180 -1.58 -32.27 -6.01
CA ARG A 180 -0.19 -32.72 -6.16
C ARG A 180 0.23 -33.49 -4.94
N GLU A 181 0.97 -34.59 -5.14
CA GLU A 181 1.57 -35.32 -4.03
C GLU A 181 2.47 -34.44 -3.17
N ILE A 182 2.42 -34.68 -1.87
CA ILE A 182 3.35 -34.04 -0.92
C ILE A 182 4.77 -34.54 -1.24
N PRO A 183 5.74 -33.63 -1.41
CA PRO A 183 7.11 -34.03 -1.71
C PRO A 183 7.69 -34.96 -0.64
N LYS A 184 8.40 -36.00 -1.07
CA LYS A 184 9.03 -36.99 -0.19
C LYS A 184 10.51 -36.72 0.14
N GLY A 185 11.04 -35.56 -0.29
CA GLY A 185 12.40 -35.15 0.00
C GLY A 185 12.65 -34.94 1.50
N GLU A 186 13.92 -34.97 1.91
CA GLU A 186 14.32 -34.66 3.28
C GLU A 186 13.94 -33.17 3.60
N THR A 187 13.32 -32.97 4.76
CA THR A 187 12.95 -31.59 5.18
C THR A 187 14.18 -30.77 5.54
N ILE A 188 14.34 -29.61 4.94
CA ILE A 188 15.43 -28.67 5.26
C ILE A 188 15.15 -28.07 6.63
N SER A 189 16.17 -27.97 7.48
CA SER A 189 16.06 -27.25 8.75
C SER A 189 15.78 -25.78 8.50
N SER A 190 14.88 -25.19 9.28
CA SER A 190 14.54 -23.75 9.21
C SER A 190 15.76 -22.84 9.47
N ASP A 191 16.78 -23.33 10.18
CA ASP A 191 18.04 -22.61 10.40
C ASP A 191 18.88 -22.49 9.12
N LEU A 192 18.65 -23.36 8.14
CA LEU A 192 19.35 -23.35 6.85
C LEU A 192 18.50 -22.66 5.77
N LEU A 193 17.22 -22.98 5.72
CA LEU A 193 16.28 -22.38 4.77
C LEU A 193 14.90 -22.31 5.42
N SER A 194 14.42 -21.12 5.69
CA SER A 194 13.06 -20.90 6.19
C SER A 194 12.07 -20.67 5.06
N MET A 195 10.88 -21.20 5.24
CA MET A 195 9.74 -20.96 4.38
C MET A 195 8.55 -20.61 5.28
N GLN A 196 7.98 -19.42 5.12
CA GLN A 196 6.87 -18.95 5.92
C GLN A 196 5.87 -18.20 5.06
N THR A 197 4.62 -18.18 5.44
CA THR A 197 3.61 -17.29 4.85
C THR A 197 3.79 -15.87 5.37
N GLU A 198 3.29 -14.89 4.63
CA GLU A 198 3.35 -13.49 5.04
C GLU A 198 2.61 -13.24 6.35
N TYR A 199 1.50 -13.96 6.57
CA TYR A 199 0.71 -13.95 7.81
C TYR A 199 0.50 -15.39 8.31
N ASP A 200 0.21 -15.54 9.60
CA ASP A 200 -0.11 -16.84 10.20
C ASP A 200 -1.58 -17.20 9.99
N TYR A 201 -2.45 -16.19 9.95
CA TYR A 201 -3.90 -16.33 9.82
C TYR A 201 -4.43 -15.54 8.63
N TYR A 202 -5.41 -16.13 7.94
CA TYR A 202 -6.09 -15.53 6.79
C TYR A 202 -7.60 -15.79 6.89
N PRO A 203 -8.47 -14.87 6.39
CA PRO A 203 -9.92 -15.15 6.33
C PRO A 203 -10.25 -16.28 5.35
N LEU A 204 -11.42 -16.91 5.52
CA LEU A 204 -11.88 -17.97 4.61
C LEU A 204 -12.06 -17.51 3.17
N SER A 205 -12.30 -16.22 2.96
CA SER A 205 -12.43 -15.58 1.64
C SER A 205 -11.12 -15.50 0.86
N THR A 206 -9.98 -15.80 1.49
CA THR A 206 -8.64 -15.71 0.87
C THR A 206 -8.52 -16.65 -0.34
N THR A 207 -8.07 -16.09 -1.46
CA THR A 207 -7.82 -16.85 -2.70
C THR A 207 -6.34 -17.08 -2.96
N GLU A 208 -5.47 -16.25 -2.36
CA GLU A 208 -4.02 -16.27 -2.58
C GLU A 208 -3.27 -16.03 -1.27
N VAL A 209 -2.10 -16.64 -1.13
CA VAL A 209 -1.22 -16.48 0.03
C VAL A 209 0.21 -16.24 -0.45
N ASN A 210 0.86 -15.24 0.11
CA ASN A 210 2.29 -14.99 -0.17
C ASN A 210 3.17 -15.85 0.72
N VAL A 211 4.13 -16.53 0.10
CA VAL A 211 5.18 -17.31 0.77
C VAL A 211 6.50 -16.59 0.63
N ILE A 212 7.22 -16.49 1.72
CA ILE A 212 8.56 -15.92 1.80
C ILE A 212 9.53 -17.06 2.09
N ILE A 213 10.52 -17.25 1.21
CA ILE A 213 11.55 -18.25 1.32
C ILE A 213 12.87 -17.53 1.56
N THR A 214 13.59 -17.87 2.62
CA THR A 214 14.86 -17.23 2.96
C THR A 214 15.95 -18.27 3.19
N ASN A 215 17.05 -18.14 2.46
CA ASN A 215 18.26 -18.94 2.65
C ASN A 215 19.13 -18.31 3.74
N HIS A 216 19.33 -19.01 4.86
CA HIS A 216 20.18 -18.60 5.97
C HIS A 216 21.55 -19.27 5.95
N SER A 217 21.77 -20.17 4.99
CA SER A 217 23.00 -20.96 4.88
C SER A 217 24.05 -20.29 4.00
N HIS A 218 25.23 -20.89 3.95
CA HIS A 218 26.30 -20.50 3.02
C HIS A 218 26.23 -21.28 1.70
N PHE A 219 25.20 -22.12 1.50
CA PHE A 219 25.01 -22.93 0.31
C PHE A 219 23.90 -22.32 -0.58
N GLU A 220 23.99 -22.58 -1.86
CA GLU A 220 22.95 -22.24 -2.81
C GLU A 220 21.82 -23.26 -2.75
N TYR A 221 20.59 -22.79 -2.71
CA TYR A 221 19.39 -23.60 -2.94
C TYR A 221 18.73 -23.19 -4.25
N ASN A 222 18.02 -24.14 -4.86
CA ASN A 222 17.21 -23.85 -6.03
C ASN A 222 15.86 -24.58 -5.95
N CYS A 223 14.82 -23.98 -6.51
CA CYS A 223 13.51 -24.60 -6.66
C CYS A 223 12.82 -24.11 -7.91
N GLY A 224 11.85 -24.88 -8.40
CA GLY A 224 10.94 -24.46 -9.45
C GLY A 224 9.75 -23.66 -8.92
N GLU A 225 8.86 -23.23 -9.81
CA GLU A 225 7.63 -22.52 -9.46
C GLU A 225 6.60 -23.43 -8.77
N GLY A 226 6.63 -24.75 -9.04
CA GLY A 226 5.65 -25.70 -8.54
C GLY A 226 5.63 -25.80 -7.00
N TYR A 227 4.43 -26.06 -6.48
CA TYR A 227 4.16 -26.29 -5.06
C TYR A 227 3.10 -27.38 -4.89
N SER A 228 3.00 -27.94 -3.68
CA SER A 228 1.87 -28.78 -3.26
C SER A 228 1.16 -28.09 -2.10
N LEU A 229 -0.18 -28.09 -2.13
CA LEU A 229 -1.03 -27.54 -1.10
C LEU A 229 -1.72 -28.66 -0.34
N ALA A 230 -1.78 -28.57 0.98
CA ALA A 230 -2.45 -29.57 1.82
C ALA A 230 -3.23 -28.89 2.96
N TYR A 231 -4.34 -29.54 3.32
CA TYR A 231 -5.19 -29.20 4.46
C TYR A 231 -5.03 -30.28 5.55
N PHE A 232 -4.96 -29.89 6.80
CA PHE A 232 -4.89 -30.81 7.91
C PHE A 232 -6.28 -31.29 8.34
N ASN A 233 -6.57 -32.56 8.15
CA ASN A 233 -7.79 -33.18 8.64
C ASN A 233 -7.61 -33.62 10.10
N GLU A 234 -8.14 -32.85 11.02
CA GLU A 234 -8.03 -33.12 12.46
C GLU A 234 -8.64 -34.43 12.90
N LYS A 235 -9.74 -34.87 12.23
CA LYS A 235 -10.42 -36.14 12.56
C LYS A 235 -9.59 -37.36 12.21
N GLN A 236 -8.83 -37.28 11.13
CA GLN A 236 -7.98 -38.37 10.63
C GLN A 236 -6.52 -38.18 11.04
N ASN A 237 -6.17 -37.02 11.58
CA ASN A 237 -4.79 -36.63 11.93
C ASN A 237 -3.83 -36.77 10.72
N THR A 238 -4.27 -36.37 9.54
CA THR A 238 -3.54 -36.48 8.28
C THR A 238 -3.63 -35.22 7.43
N TRP A 239 -2.63 -35.04 6.57
CA TRP A 239 -2.63 -33.99 5.56
C TRP A 239 -3.30 -34.47 4.28
N GLU A 240 -4.37 -33.80 3.86
CA GLU A 240 -5.10 -34.02 2.60
C GLU A 240 -4.54 -33.10 1.53
N THR A 241 -4.14 -33.63 0.40
CA THR A 241 -3.68 -32.82 -0.75
C THR A 241 -4.82 -32.06 -1.37
N LEU A 242 -4.57 -30.80 -1.70
CA LEU A 242 -5.49 -29.88 -2.35
C LEU A 242 -5.07 -29.59 -3.81
N PRO A 243 -5.98 -29.12 -4.66
CA PRO A 243 -5.65 -28.68 -6.00
C PRO A 243 -4.56 -27.62 -6.01
N ALA A 244 -3.68 -27.72 -6.99
CA ALA A 244 -2.62 -26.76 -7.29
C ALA A 244 -2.48 -26.57 -8.79
N ASN A 245 -1.81 -25.52 -9.24
CA ASN A 245 -1.65 -25.24 -10.66
C ASN A 245 -1.07 -26.44 -11.41
N PRO A 246 -1.76 -26.96 -12.44
CA PRO A 246 -1.28 -28.09 -13.25
C PRO A 246 -0.09 -27.68 -14.13
N ILE A 247 0.02 -26.41 -14.49
CA ILE A 247 1.11 -25.88 -15.31
C ILE A 247 2.27 -25.50 -14.41
N ILE A 248 3.42 -26.10 -14.61
CA ILE A 248 4.68 -25.68 -14.02
C ILE A 248 5.49 -25.05 -15.14
N ASN A 249 5.73 -23.74 -15.03
CA ASN A 249 6.72 -23.11 -15.89
C ASN A 249 8.10 -23.66 -15.52
N SER A 250 8.96 -23.88 -16.52
CA SER A 250 10.33 -24.38 -16.32
C SER A 250 11.26 -23.27 -15.75
N ILE A 251 10.74 -22.44 -14.84
CA ILE A 251 11.50 -21.41 -14.17
C ILE A 251 12.26 -22.06 -13.00
N LEU A 252 13.55 -21.84 -12.94
CA LEU A 252 14.40 -22.25 -11.82
C LEU A 252 14.79 -20.99 -11.06
N TRP A 253 14.37 -20.89 -9.82
CA TRP A 253 14.82 -19.85 -8.90
C TRP A 253 16.02 -20.34 -8.11
N ILE A 254 17.00 -19.45 -7.98
CA ILE A 254 18.25 -19.71 -7.28
C ILE A 254 18.31 -18.77 -6.08
N PHE A 255 18.65 -19.29 -4.93
CA PHE A 255 18.78 -18.59 -3.65
C PHE A 255 20.23 -18.62 -3.19
N PRO A 256 21.08 -17.74 -3.71
CA PRO A 256 22.44 -17.64 -3.24
C PRO A 256 22.48 -16.91 -1.89
N PRO A 257 23.55 -17.10 -1.08
CA PRO A 257 23.69 -16.43 0.22
C PRO A 257 23.61 -14.90 0.18
N GLU A 258 24.08 -14.27 -0.91
CA GLU A 258 24.09 -12.82 -1.11
C GLU A 258 22.72 -12.24 -1.49
N ASN A 259 21.81 -13.07 -2.02
CA ASN A 259 20.42 -12.69 -2.30
C ASN A 259 19.46 -13.78 -1.80
N PRO A 260 19.31 -13.89 -0.49
CA PRO A 260 18.76 -15.09 0.14
C PRO A 260 17.24 -15.18 0.08
N THR A 261 16.52 -14.09 -0.20
CA THR A 261 15.06 -14.04 -0.01
C THR A 261 14.31 -14.00 -1.32
N HIS A 262 13.26 -14.82 -1.43
CA HIS A 262 12.31 -14.82 -2.54
C HIS A 262 10.89 -14.86 -2.02
N ARG A 263 9.96 -14.17 -2.73
CA ARG A 263 8.53 -14.15 -2.44
C ARG A 263 7.77 -14.76 -3.61
N GLN A 264 6.84 -15.66 -3.29
CA GLN A 264 5.96 -16.29 -4.27
C GLN A 264 4.51 -16.19 -3.81
N THR A 265 3.60 -15.80 -4.71
CA THR A 265 2.17 -15.88 -4.49
C THR A 265 1.67 -17.29 -4.82
N ILE A 266 0.90 -17.88 -3.92
CA ILE A 266 0.33 -19.22 -4.01
C ILE A 266 -1.19 -19.07 -4.08
N GLU A 267 -1.79 -19.56 -5.15
CA GLU A 267 -3.24 -19.63 -5.33
C GLU A 267 -3.82 -20.83 -4.57
N LEU A 268 -4.95 -20.63 -3.89
CA LEU A 268 -5.60 -21.65 -3.06
C LEU A 268 -6.68 -22.43 -3.83
N TYR A 269 -7.06 -22.00 -5.04
CA TYR A 269 -8.10 -22.62 -5.88
C TYR A 269 -9.43 -22.87 -5.15
N SER A 270 -9.88 -21.90 -4.37
CA SER A 270 -11.11 -21.96 -3.57
C SER A 270 -12.39 -22.10 -4.42
N SER A 271 -12.34 -21.78 -5.70
CA SER A 271 -13.40 -22.04 -6.68
C SER A 271 -13.57 -23.54 -6.99
N GLU A 272 -12.50 -24.33 -6.93
CA GLU A 272 -12.53 -25.77 -7.19
C GLU A 272 -12.80 -26.58 -5.92
N VAL A 273 -12.15 -26.20 -4.81
CA VAL A 273 -12.37 -26.78 -3.49
C VAL A 273 -12.58 -25.65 -2.49
N PRO A 274 -13.80 -25.43 -2.00
CA PRO A 274 -14.08 -24.38 -1.02
C PRO A 274 -13.13 -24.41 0.18
N ASN A 275 -12.67 -23.26 0.59
CA ASN A 275 -11.84 -23.13 1.75
C ASN A 275 -12.56 -23.64 3.01
N ARG A 276 -11.81 -24.32 3.88
CA ARG A 276 -12.27 -24.84 5.17
C ARG A 276 -11.49 -24.15 6.31
N PRO A 277 -12.10 -23.86 7.45
CA PRO A 277 -11.34 -23.36 8.61
C PRO A 277 -10.35 -24.43 9.08
N GLY A 278 -9.15 -24.00 9.46
CA GLY A 278 -8.09 -24.86 9.99
C GLY A 278 -6.74 -24.68 9.32
N ARG A 279 -5.85 -25.64 9.56
CA ARG A 279 -4.43 -25.55 9.17
C ARG A 279 -4.17 -26.01 7.74
N TYR A 280 -3.31 -25.27 7.06
CA TYR A 280 -2.84 -25.52 5.70
C TYR A 280 -1.33 -25.56 5.66
N ARG A 281 -0.78 -26.32 4.71
CA ARG A 281 0.64 -26.33 4.37
C ARG A 281 0.87 -26.13 2.88
N ILE A 282 1.85 -25.32 2.57
CA ILE A 282 2.42 -25.17 1.24
C ILE A 282 3.80 -25.82 1.25
N TYR A 283 3.98 -26.84 0.42
CA TYR A 283 5.25 -27.54 0.28
C TYR A 283 5.96 -27.14 -1.00
N LYS A 284 7.27 -26.98 -0.94
CA LYS A 284 8.15 -26.81 -2.10
C LYS A 284 9.28 -27.81 -2.09
N SER A 285 9.66 -28.25 -3.30
CA SER A 285 10.82 -29.08 -3.52
C SER A 285 12.03 -28.24 -3.93
N PHE A 286 13.18 -28.57 -3.37
CA PHE A 286 14.46 -27.91 -3.63
C PHE A 286 15.48 -28.90 -4.18
N ASN A 287 16.52 -28.39 -4.86
CA ASN A 287 17.65 -29.15 -5.34
C ASN A 287 17.26 -30.43 -6.09
N ARG A 288 16.45 -30.27 -7.16
CA ARG A 288 15.92 -31.38 -7.98
C ARG A 288 15.10 -32.40 -7.17
N ASN A 289 14.23 -31.92 -6.29
CA ASN A 289 13.33 -32.71 -5.45
C ASN A 289 14.01 -33.61 -4.39
N THR A 290 15.27 -33.37 -4.09
CA THR A 290 15.98 -34.13 -3.02
C THR A 290 15.67 -33.56 -1.64
N ARG A 291 15.30 -32.31 -1.55
CA ARG A 291 15.01 -31.58 -0.30
C ARG A 291 13.63 -30.93 -0.38
N THR A 292 13.01 -30.73 0.79
CA THR A 292 11.71 -30.04 0.91
C THR A 292 11.72 -29.00 2.00
N ALA A 293 10.90 -27.96 1.84
CA ALA A 293 10.51 -27.06 2.91
C ALA A 293 9.01 -26.82 2.82
N TYR A 294 8.42 -26.37 3.91
CA TYR A 294 7.00 -26.01 3.94
C TYR A 294 6.75 -24.76 4.78
N ALA A 295 5.66 -24.07 4.46
CA ALA A 295 5.07 -22.99 5.24
C ALA A 295 3.70 -23.44 5.77
N GLU A 296 3.37 -23.11 7.02
CA GLU A 296 2.05 -23.34 7.60
C GLU A 296 1.30 -22.03 7.78
N PHE A 297 -0.01 -22.08 7.63
CA PHE A 297 -0.93 -20.99 7.93
C PHE A 297 -2.31 -21.55 8.28
N GLU A 298 -3.19 -20.69 8.81
CA GLU A 298 -4.57 -21.06 9.11
C GLU A 298 -5.56 -20.18 8.35
N LEU A 299 -6.59 -20.81 7.78
CA LEU A 299 -7.80 -20.12 7.35
C LEU A 299 -8.79 -20.10 8.51
N VAL A 300 -9.31 -18.91 8.84
CA VAL A 300 -10.12 -18.70 10.04
C VAL A 300 -11.54 -18.31 9.69
N ASP A 301 -12.48 -18.91 10.42
CA ASP A 301 -13.91 -18.54 10.41
C ASP A 301 -14.19 -17.35 11.35
N MET A 302 -15.41 -16.82 11.30
CA MET A 302 -15.89 -15.74 12.16
C MET A 302 -15.69 -16.02 13.66
N LYS A 303 -15.79 -17.26 14.09
CA LYS A 303 -15.59 -17.62 15.48
C LYS A 303 -14.14 -17.43 15.91
N GLU A 304 -13.22 -17.81 15.05
CA GLU A 304 -11.79 -17.63 15.30
C GLU A 304 -11.38 -16.16 15.15
N VAL A 305 -11.94 -15.40 14.20
CA VAL A 305 -11.74 -13.94 14.08
C VAL A 305 -12.11 -13.24 15.41
N LYS A 306 -13.22 -13.61 16.03
CA LYS A 306 -13.61 -13.08 17.35
C LYS A 306 -12.60 -13.44 18.45
N ARG A 307 -11.98 -14.64 18.39
CA ARG A 307 -10.92 -15.03 19.32
C ARG A 307 -9.64 -14.25 19.08
N ILE A 308 -9.27 -14.05 17.79
CA ILE A 308 -8.11 -13.23 17.42
C ILE A 308 -8.31 -11.81 17.95
N ARG A 309 -9.45 -11.19 17.72
CA ARG A 309 -9.77 -9.88 18.28
C ARG A 309 -9.65 -9.86 19.80
N LYS A 310 -10.23 -10.87 20.48
CA LYS A 310 -10.11 -10.95 21.94
C LYS A 310 -8.66 -11.04 22.40
N ARG A 311 -7.80 -11.77 21.70
CA ARG A 311 -6.34 -11.80 22.00
C ARG A 311 -5.71 -10.43 21.89
N ILE A 312 -6.11 -9.62 20.90
CA ILE A 312 -5.64 -8.24 20.74
C ILE A 312 -6.10 -7.39 21.92
N ASP A 313 -7.37 -7.48 22.30
CA ASP A 313 -7.93 -6.74 23.42
C ASP A 313 -7.25 -7.15 24.75
N ASP A 314 -7.10 -8.44 25.02
CA ASP A 314 -6.43 -8.97 26.21
C ASP A 314 -4.95 -8.52 26.29
N TYR A 315 -4.24 -8.53 25.14
CA TYR A 315 -2.87 -8.04 25.05
C TYR A 315 -2.81 -6.54 25.37
N TRP A 316 -3.67 -5.76 24.76
CA TRP A 316 -3.76 -4.31 24.98
C TRP A 316 -4.07 -3.98 26.43
N GLU A 317 -5.11 -4.56 27.02
CA GLU A 317 -5.50 -4.31 28.40
C GLU A 317 -4.41 -4.68 29.41
N SER A 318 -3.72 -5.79 29.17
CA SER A 318 -2.66 -6.27 30.06
C SER A 318 -1.39 -5.42 30.00
N ASN A 319 -1.07 -4.83 28.84
CA ASN A 319 0.22 -4.23 28.58
C ASN A 319 0.18 -2.70 28.38
N ARG A 320 -1.00 -2.08 28.15
CA ARG A 320 -1.13 -0.63 27.86
C ARG A 320 -0.58 0.29 28.94
N LYS A 321 -0.45 -0.17 30.18
CA LYS A 321 0.13 0.56 31.31
C LYS A 321 1.63 0.28 31.49
N SER A 322 2.17 -0.64 30.73
CA SER A 322 3.60 -0.96 30.82
C SER A 322 4.42 0.10 30.09
N PRO A 323 5.32 0.80 30.75
CA PRO A 323 6.14 1.84 30.12
C PRO A 323 7.09 1.29 29.05
N ASN A 324 7.31 -0.02 29.02
CA ASN A 324 8.24 -0.69 28.10
C ASN A 324 7.56 -1.35 26.90
N ASP A 325 6.25 -1.39 26.86
CA ASP A 325 5.49 -1.99 25.75
C ASP A 325 4.92 -0.94 24.79
N THR A 326 5.80 -0.42 23.95
CA THR A 326 5.44 0.56 22.92
C THR A 326 4.33 0.09 22.00
N THR A 327 4.25 -1.22 21.71
CA THR A 327 3.21 -1.78 20.83
C THR A 327 1.83 -1.69 21.47
N ALA A 328 1.69 -2.13 22.72
CA ALA A 328 0.42 -2.05 23.48
C ALA A 328 0.02 -0.60 23.73
N TYR A 329 0.99 0.25 24.05
CA TYR A 329 0.76 1.67 24.26
C TYR A 329 0.26 2.37 23.00
N ASN A 330 0.72 1.93 21.83
CA ASN A 330 0.35 2.50 20.53
C ASN A 330 -1.08 2.11 20.08
N ILE A 331 -1.70 1.06 20.65
CA ILE A 331 -3.07 0.68 20.34
C ILE A 331 -4.05 1.59 21.12
N HIS A 332 -5.02 2.18 20.44
CA HIS A 332 -6.03 2.99 21.09
C HIS A 332 -7.47 2.46 20.93
N SER A 333 -7.73 1.64 19.92
CA SER A 333 -9.07 1.08 19.67
C SER A 333 -8.99 -0.19 18.83
N THR A 334 -9.99 -1.07 19.00
CA THR A 334 -10.17 -2.27 18.18
C THR A 334 -11.65 -2.55 17.95
N TRP A 335 -12.01 -2.99 16.73
CA TRP A 335 -13.36 -3.53 16.44
C TRP A 335 -13.32 -4.49 15.25
N ILE A 336 -14.40 -5.24 15.04
CA ILE A 336 -14.57 -6.06 13.84
C ILE A 336 -15.32 -5.23 12.82
N GLU A 337 -14.83 -5.19 11.59
CA GLU A 337 -15.35 -4.43 10.48
C GLU A 337 -15.70 -5.38 9.30
N GLY A 338 -16.48 -4.85 8.34
CA GLY A 338 -16.90 -5.58 7.15
C GLY A 338 -18.22 -6.32 7.31
N ASP A 339 -18.93 -6.49 6.19
CA ASP A 339 -20.23 -7.17 6.14
C ASP A 339 -20.11 -8.66 6.52
N ASP A 340 -18.98 -9.27 6.17
CA ASP A 340 -18.66 -10.67 6.50
C ASP A 340 -18.04 -10.81 7.89
N GLY A 341 -17.66 -9.70 8.55
CA GLY A 341 -17.08 -9.66 9.90
C GLY A 341 -15.74 -10.37 10.00
N ASP A 342 -14.99 -10.45 8.93
CA ASP A 342 -13.69 -11.12 8.84
C ASP A 342 -12.50 -10.17 9.00
N THR A 343 -12.74 -8.87 8.98
CA THR A 343 -11.72 -7.83 9.12
C THR A 343 -11.67 -7.29 10.55
N ILE A 344 -10.46 -7.15 11.10
CA ILE A 344 -10.25 -6.54 12.42
C ILE A 344 -9.60 -5.18 12.21
N TYR A 345 -10.26 -4.13 12.63
CA TYR A 345 -9.68 -2.80 12.68
C TYR A 345 -8.89 -2.60 13.98
N VAL A 346 -7.68 -2.09 13.85
CA VAL A 346 -6.83 -1.70 14.98
C VAL A 346 -6.38 -0.26 14.79
N GLY A 347 -6.88 0.64 15.61
CA GLY A 347 -6.44 2.03 15.65
C GLY A 347 -5.08 2.14 16.33
N LEU A 348 -4.08 2.66 15.61
CA LEU A 348 -2.75 2.94 16.14
C LEU A 348 -2.54 4.45 16.26
N MET A 349 -2.01 4.92 17.41
CA MET A 349 -1.63 6.32 17.58
C MET A 349 -0.58 6.75 16.55
N ASN A 350 0.45 5.93 16.37
CA ASN A 350 1.44 6.06 15.31
C ASN A 350 1.26 4.92 14.32
N ASN A 351 0.64 5.23 13.18
CA ASN A 351 0.28 4.25 12.16
C ASN A 351 1.33 4.24 11.01
N THR A 352 2.59 4.03 11.35
CA THR A 352 3.67 3.84 10.37
C THR A 352 3.89 2.37 10.06
N PRO A 353 4.46 2.01 8.90
CA PRO A 353 4.80 0.62 8.57
C PRO A 353 5.63 -0.08 9.64
N HIS A 354 6.51 0.65 10.33
CA HIS A 354 7.30 0.12 11.43
C HIS A 354 6.40 -0.36 12.59
N PHE A 355 5.43 0.46 13.03
CA PHE A 355 4.53 0.10 14.12
C PHE A 355 3.49 -0.95 13.72
N GLN A 356 3.04 -0.96 12.46
CA GLN A 356 2.22 -2.04 11.92
C GLN A 356 2.96 -3.38 11.96
N GLU A 357 4.23 -3.39 11.55
CA GLU A 357 5.07 -4.59 11.60
C GLU A 357 5.37 -5.03 13.04
N MET A 358 5.61 -4.09 13.96
CA MET A 358 5.75 -4.42 15.39
C MET A 358 4.47 -5.06 15.93
N PHE A 359 3.30 -4.52 15.59
CA PHE A 359 2.01 -5.09 15.96
C PHE A 359 1.87 -6.51 15.39
N ARG A 360 2.10 -6.69 14.10
CA ARG A 360 2.01 -7.99 13.42
C ARG A 360 2.87 -9.05 14.10
N ARG A 361 4.12 -8.73 14.42
CA ARG A 361 5.06 -9.67 15.04
C ARG A 361 4.75 -9.97 16.50
N LYS A 362 4.28 -8.98 17.25
CA LYS A 362 4.17 -9.08 18.70
C LYS A 362 2.79 -9.49 19.19
N VAL A 363 1.75 -9.12 18.44
CA VAL A 363 0.35 -9.30 18.87
C VAL A 363 -0.33 -10.41 18.08
N VAL A 364 -0.50 -10.22 16.78
CA VAL A 364 -1.10 -11.21 15.88
C VAL A 364 -0.73 -10.95 14.43
N SER A 365 -0.43 -12.03 13.72
CA SER A 365 -0.14 -12.03 12.28
C SER A 365 -1.39 -12.49 11.52
N TYR A 366 -2.38 -11.60 11.38
CA TYR A 366 -3.64 -11.84 10.65
C TYR A 366 -3.73 -10.90 9.44
N SER A 367 -3.96 -11.46 8.24
CA SER A 367 -3.92 -10.72 6.99
C SER A 367 -5.04 -9.67 6.83
N ALA A 368 -6.18 -9.90 7.47
CA ALA A 368 -7.31 -8.96 7.45
C ALA A 368 -7.34 -8.04 8.69
N VAL A 369 -6.16 -7.64 9.19
CA VAL A 369 -6.03 -6.50 10.10
C VAL A 369 -5.86 -5.25 9.27
N THR A 370 -6.76 -4.29 9.46
CA THR A 370 -6.63 -2.94 8.92
C THR A 370 -6.19 -1.98 10.01
N HIS A 371 -5.32 -1.04 9.66
CA HIS A 371 -4.86 -0.03 10.59
C HIS A 371 -5.42 1.33 10.21
N GLY A 372 -6.18 1.95 11.12
CA GLY A 372 -6.74 3.27 10.91
C GLY A 372 -5.67 4.35 10.82
N ILE A 373 -5.89 5.28 9.93
CA ILE A 373 -5.15 6.52 9.89
C ILE A 373 -5.76 7.43 10.95
N VAL A 374 -4.96 7.89 11.90
CA VAL A 374 -5.36 9.03 12.74
C VAL A 374 -5.42 10.23 11.80
N HIS A 375 -6.61 10.79 11.58
CA HIS A 375 -6.82 11.91 10.68
C HIS A 375 -5.91 13.06 11.04
N GLN A 376 -5.01 13.41 10.14
CA GLN A 376 -4.13 14.57 10.21
C GLN A 376 -4.75 15.72 9.40
N ASP A 377 -5.71 16.43 9.96
CA ASP A 377 -6.10 17.73 9.42
C ASP A 377 -5.08 18.79 9.80
N VAL A 378 -4.25 19.18 8.84
CA VAL A 378 -3.02 19.94 9.09
C VAL A 378 -2.96 21.29 8.38
N PRO A 379 -3.85 22.22 8.47
CA PRO A 379 -3.58 23.46 7.74
C PRO A 379 -3.06 24.66 8.54
N PHE A 380 -3.22 24.75 9.85
CA PHE A 380 -3.10 26.06 10.53
C PHE A 380 -2.07 26.16 11.68
N PHE A 381 -1.20 25.18 11.85
CA PHE A 381 -0.22 25.17 12.96
C PHE A 381 0.87 26.24 12.86
N GLN A 382 1.17 26.69 11.64
CA GLN A 382 2.26 27.65 11.39
C GLN A 382 2.00 29.00 12.05
N SER A 383 0.75 29.44 12.08
CA SER A 383 0.34 30.79 12.49
C SER A 383 -0.44 30.84 13.81
N ALA A 384 -0.57 29.73 14.55
CA ALA A 384 -1.30 29.73 15.81
C ALA A 384 -0.54 30.54 16.88
N PRO A 385 -0.97 31.79 17.20
CA PRO A 385 -0.30 32.65 18.19
C PRO A 385 -0.68 32.24 19.62
N SER A 386 0.16 32.62 20.60
CA SER A 386 -0.13 32.43 22.02
C SER A 386 -1.02 33.51 22.61
N ASP A 387 -1.12 34.66 21.93
CA ASP A 387 -1.97 35.79 22.29
C ASP A 387 -2.60 36.39 21.04
N THR A 388 -3.93 36.37 20.96
CA THR A 388 -4.68 37.02 19.90
C THR A 388 -6.11 37.32 20.36
N LEU A 389 -6.69 38.43 19.89
CA LEU A 389 -8.05 38.83 20.21
C LEU A 389 -8.36 38.85 21.73
N HIS A 390 -7.41 39.23 22.54
CA HIS A 390 -7.48 39.15 24.01
C HIS A 390 -7.71 37.75 24.58
N VAL A 391 -7.33 36.71 23.85
CA VAL A 391 -7.28 35.32 24.30
C VAL A 391 -5.84 34.90 24.37
N THR A 392 -5.41 34.33 25.51
CA THR A 392 -4.06 33.85 25.69
C THR A 392 -4.04 32.35 25.98
N MET A 393 -3.03 31.65 25.48
CA MET A 393 -2.79 30.24 25.78
C MET A 393 -1.31 30.02 26.10
N LYS A 394 -1.02 29.37 27.23
CA LYS A 394 0.36 29.09 27.68
C LYS A 394 0.44 27.74 28.37
N THR A 395 1.62 27.16 28.37
CA THR A 395 1.96 26.00 29.19
C THR A 395 2.32 26.42 30.60
N GLU A 396 2.15 25.54 31.58
CA GLU A 396 2.53 25.80 33.00
C GLU A 396 4.00 26.15 33.14
N ARG A 397 4.88 25.53 32.34
CA ARG A 397 6.32 25.78 32.30
C ARG A 397 6.77 26.00 30.86
N PRO A 398 7.80 26.82 30.63
CA PRO A 398 8.36 27.02 29.30
C PRO A 398 9.23 25.84 28.83
N VAL A 399 9.75 25.02 29.77
CA VAL A 399 10.70 23.93 29.51
C VAL A 399 10.31 22.67 30.29
N TYR A 400 10.41 21.54 29.65
CA TYR A 400 10.14 20.22 30.21
C TYR A 400 11.27 19.23 29.88
N PRO A 401 11.55 18.24 30.76
CA PRO A 401 12.54 17.21 30.46
C PRO A 401 12.11 16.24 29.36
N VAL A 402 13.10 15.63 28.69
CA VAL A 402 12.85 14.49 27.80
C VAL A 402 12.11 13.39 28.55
N GLY A 403 11.13 12.77 27.88
CA GLY A 403 10.28 11.73 28.49
C GLY A 403 9.05 12.26 29.23
N THR A 404 8.83 13.59 29.28
CA THR A 404 7.58 14.16 29.78
C THR A 404 6.39 13.58 29.03
N GLU A 405 5.44 13.00 29.78
CA GLU A 405 4.25 12.39 29.20
C GLU A 405 3.08 13.37 29.01
N THR A 406 2.99 14.32 29.95
CA THR A 406 1.88 15.29 29.98
C THR A 406 2.36 16.67 30.36
N ILE A 407 1.68 17.70 29.84
CA ILE A 407 1.88 19.09 30.19
C ILE A 407 0.56 19.76 30.49
N SER A 408 0.54 20.66 31.46
CA SER A 408 -0.63 21.47 31.75
C SER A 408 -0.63 22.74 30.90
N VAL A 409 -1.80 23.04 30.33
CA VAL A 409 -2.02 24.20 29.46
C VAL A 409 -3.17 25.04 30.02
N GLU A 410 -2.94 26.36 30.05
CA GLU A 410 -3.92 27.36 30.47
C GLU A 410 -4.42 28.13 29.27
N LEU A 411 -5.73 28.27 29.12
CA LEU A 411 -6.41 29.12 28.14
C LEU A 411 -7.20 30.19 28.92
N VAL A 412 -6.92 31.49 28.67
CA VAL A 412 -7.60 32.60 29.32
C VAL A 412 -8.38 33.42 28.30
N ASN A 413 -9.65 33.69 28.59
CA ASN A 413 -10.49 34.55 27.77
C ASN A 413 -10.55 35.97 28.33
N GLY A 414 -9.72 36.86 27.83
CA GLY A 414 -9.81 38.30 28.08
C GLY A 414 -10.73 39.05 27.14
N ASN A 415 -11.35 38.36 26.14
CA ASN A 415 -12.26 38.96 25.19
C ASN A 415 -13.66 39.17 25.81
N SER A 416 -14.42 40.15 25.31
CA SER A 416 -15.77 40.44 25.78
C SER A 416 -16.82 39.37 25.36
N HIS A 417 -16.49 38.51 24.43
CA HIS A 417 -17.37 37.43 23.96
C HIS A 417 -16.95 36.10 24.58
N ASN A 418 -17.93 35.25 24.86
CA ASN A 418 -17.67 33.90 25.31
C ASN A 418 -16.97 33.07 24.23
N LEU A 419 -15.98 32.28 24.65
CA LEU A 419 -15.33 31.30 23.79
C LEU A 419 -16.08 29.97 23.83
N PHE A 420 -16.04 29.26 22.69
CA PHE A 420 -16.42 27.85 22.58
C PHE A 420 -15.29 27.04 21.97
N PHE A 421 -15.02 25.86 22.50
CA PHE A 421 -14.03 24.92 22.02
C PHE A 421 -14.37 23.49 22.45
N GLY A 422 -13.86 22.48 21.75
CA GLY A 422 -13.96 21.07 22.14
C GLY A 422 -12.76 20.59 22.97
N ASP A 423 -12.75 19.33 23.36
CA ASP A 423 -11.60 18.68 23.98
C ASP A 423 -10.37 18.59 23.05
N PRO A 424 -10.50 18.40 21.73
CA PRO A 424 -9.37 18.21 20.84
C PRO A 424 -8.31 19.32 20.89
N TYR A 425 -7.06 18.90 20.87
CA TYR A 425 -5.86 19.75 20.67
C TYR A 425 -4.88 18.96 19.78
N ASN A 426 -3.89 19.65 19.26
CA ASN A 426 -2.79 19.02 18.55
C ASN A 426 -1.48 19.39 19.21
N VAL A 427 -0.48 18.51 19.13
CA VAL A 427 0.89 18.81 19.52
C VAL A 427 1.75 18.79 18.26
N VAL A 428 2.52 19.84 18.06
CA VAL A 428 3.45 19.97 16.94
C VAL A 428 4.87 20.23 17.41
N ARG A 429 5.85 19.69 16.68
CA ARG A 429 7.29 19.91 16.90
C ARG A 429 7.85 20.73 15.76
N LYS A 430 8.74 21.66 16.09
CA LYS A 430 9.43 22.47 15.10
C LYS A 430 10.63 21.73 14.52
N GLU A 431 10.64 21.57 13.18
CA GLU A 431 11.76 21.02 12.43
C GLU A 431 12.19 22.03 11.35
N GLY A 432 13.34 22.66 11.58
CA GLY A 432 13.76 23.80 10.77
C GLY A 432 12.73 24.93 10.83
N ASN A 433 12.15 25.30 9.68
CA ASN A 433 11.10 26.34 9.59
C ASN A 433 9.67 25.77 9.55
N ARG A 434 9.48 24.48 9.81
CA ARG A 434 8.16 23.82 9.72
C ARG A 434 7.73 23.29 11.07
N TRP A 435 6.41 23.21 11.27
CA TRP A 435 5.80 22.52 12.37
C TRP A 435 5.30 21.15 11.88
N ILE A 436 5.76 20.09 12.54
CA ILE A 436 5.39 18.71 12.24
C ILE A 436 4.39 18.25 13.29
N LEU A 437 3.25 17.76 12.84
CA LEU A 437 2.23 17.20 13.72
C LEU A 437 2.74 15.93 14.38
N LEU A 438 2.54 15.82 15.68
CA LEU A 438 2.80 14.61 16.44
C LEU A 438 1.53 13.80 16.61
N HIS A 439 1.67 12.49 16.81
CA HIS A 439 0.54 11.61 17.04
C HIS A 439 -0.06 11.86 18.43
N ASP A 440 -1.38 12.00 18.51
CA ASP A 440 -2.14 12.40 19.72
C ASP A 440 -3.11 11.34 20.24
N GLY A 441 -3.14 10.15 19.58
CA GLY A 441 -4.03 9.07 19.91
C GLY A 441 -5.41 9.14 19.26
N GLY A 442 -5.77 10.24 18.61
CA GLY A 442 -6.93 10.40 17.71
C GLY A 442 -8.34 10.15 18.28
N ALA A 443 -8.46 9.76 19.53
CA ALA A 443 -9.76 9.50 20.16
C ALA A 443 -10.14 10.67 21.10
N TRP A 444 -11.11 11.44 20.70
CA TRP A 444 -11.60 12.59 21.45
C TRP A 444 -13.07 12.43 21.82
N ASN A 445 -13.43 12.92 22.99
CA ASN A 445 -14.84 13.07 23.35
C ASN A 445 -15.45 14.26 22.61
N ASP A 446 -16.70 14.13 22.20
CA ASP A 446 -17.44 15.24 21.56
C ASP A 446 -18.07 16.15 22.65
N ILE A 447 -17.19 16.71 23.49
CA ILE A 447 -17.59 17.63 24.58
C ILE A 447 -17.23 19.04 24.17
N GLY A 448 -18.24 19.92 24.18
CA GLY A 448 -18.07 21.35 23.98
C GLY A 448 -17.92 22.10 25.31
N HIS A 449 -16.97 23.02 25.38
CA HIS A 449 -16.73 23.91 26.51
C HIS A 449 -17.06 25.34 26.17
N GLY A 450 -17.68 26.05 27.13
CA GLY A 450 -17.90 27.49 27.07
C GLY A 450 -17.01 28.19 28.08
N LEU A 451 -16.31 29.26 27.69
CA LEU A 451 -15.47 30.06 28.58
C LEU A 451 -15.90 31.52 28.52
N ALA A 452 -16.47 32.05 29.62
CA ALA A 452 -16.91 33.41 29.75
C ALA A 452 -15.72 34.40 29.74
N GLN A 453 -16.01 35.69 29.56
CA GLN A 453 -15.03 36.77 29.72
C GLN A 453 -14.34 36.68 31.09
N GLY A 454 -13.02 36.83 31.13
CA GLY A 454 -12.20 36.71 32.34
C GLY A 454 -12.02 35.29 32.85
N GLY A 455 -12.68 34.31 32.21
CA GLY A 455 -12.56 32.91 32.58
C GLY A 455 -11.23 32.29 32.18
N THR A 456 -10.82 31.27 32.97
CA THR A 456 -9.62 30.48 32.72
C THR A 456 -10.03 28.99 32.60
N PHE A 457 -9.47 28.29 31.62
CA PHE A 457 -9.65 26.86 31.41
C PHE A 457 -8.29 26.17 31.42
N HIS A 458 -8.16 25.12 32.21
CA HIS A 458 -6.96 24.29 32.27
C HIS A 458 -7.25 22.93 31.66
N PHE A 459 -6.32 22.44 30.83
CA PHE A 459 -6.36 21.10 30.30
C PHE A 459 -4.96 20.48 30.24
N THR A 460 -4.93 19.16 30.17
CA THR A 460 -3.67 18.41 30.08
C THR A 460 -3.44 17.92 28.66
N ALA A 461 -2.33 18.33 28.06
CA ALA A 461 -1.90 17.80 26.78
C ALA A 461 -0.94 16.62 26.99
N ARG A 462 -1.21 15.51 26.28
CA ARG A 462 -0.38 14.29 26.29
C ARG A 462 0.63 14.36 25.15
N LEU A 463 1.88 14.03 25.42
CA LEU A 463 2.98 14.10 24.46
C LEU A 463 3.32 12.74 23.82
N HIS A 464 2.83 11.63 24.40
CA HIS A 464 3.04 10.26 23.92
C HIS A 464 4.51 9.94 23.56
N PRO A 465 5.48 10.07 24.49
CA PRO A 465 6.92 9.94 24.18
C PRO A 465 7.29 8.58 23.62
N LEU A 466 6.56 7.52 23.96
CA LEU A 466 6.81 6.15 23.46
C LEU A 466 6.57 5.99 21.97
N VAL A 467 5.73 6.83 21.36
CA VAL A 467 5.37 6.72 19.92
C VAL A 467 5.84 7.94 19.12
N ASN A 468 6.10 9.08 19.77
CA ASN A 468 6.51 10.33 19.11
C ASN A 468 8.00 10.59 19.13
N ASP A 469 8.79 9.80 19.90
CA ASP A 469 10.23 10.03 20.06
C ASP A 469 10.51 11.52 20.36
N ASN A 470 9.98 12.00 21.50
CA ASN A 470 10.04 13.41 21.89
C ASN A 470 11.49 13.86 22.13
N LYS A 471 12.15 14.33 21.07
CA LYS A 471 13.54 14.82 21.07
C LYS A 471 13.62 16.21 21.66
N PRO A 472 14.78 16.62 22.17
CA PRO A 472 15.03 18.04 22.52
C PRO A 472 14.65 18.95 21.35
N GLY A 473 13.92 20.04 21.65
CA GLY A 473 13.46 20.96 20.61
C GLY A 473 12.31 21.85 21.05
N ILE A 474 11.76 22.60 20.11
CA ILE A 474 10.61 23.50 20.29
C ILE A 474 9.33 22.79 19.88
N TYR A 475 8.34 22.87 20.74
CA TYR A 475 7.02 22.27 20.59
C TYR A 475 5.93 23.32 20.76
N LYS A 476 4.75 23.01 20.29
CA LYS A 476 3.56 23.86 20.46
C LYS A 476 2.33 22.98 20.65
N VAL A 477 1.53 23.28 21.66
CA VAL A 477 0.15 22.78 21.74
C VAL A 477 -0.74 23.73 20.98
N VAL A 478 -1.56 23.21 20.08
CA VAL A 478 -2.49 24.00 19.27
C VAL A 478 -3.92 23.59 19.60
N LYS A 479 -4.78 24.57 19.86
CA LYS A 479 -6.19 24.37 20.17
C LYS A 479 -7.07 25.25 19.31
N ARG A 480 -8.13 24.67 18.74
CA ARG A 480 -9.15 25.37 17.98
C ARG A 480 -10.15 26.03 18.94
N ILE A 481 -10.46 27.28 18.69
CA ILE A 481 -11.44 28.08 19.45
C ILE A 481 -12.40 28.79 18.50
N LYS A 482 -13.58 29.16 19.02
CA LYS A 482 -14.60 29.91 18.33
C LYS A 482 -15.28 30.89 19.30
N PHE A 483 -15.62 32.10 18.86
CA PHE A 483 -16.43 33.01 19.66
C PHE A 483 -17.93 32.73 19.47
N ASN A 484 -18.70 32.95 20.53
CA ASN A 484 -20.14 32.78 20.48
C ASN A 484 -20.75 33.68 19.39
N GLY A 485 -21.60 33.09 18.54
CA GLY A 485 -22.23 33.77 17.40
C GLY A 485 -21.35 33.93 16.16
N SER A 486 -20.07 33.53 16.22
CA SER A 486 -19.18 33.55 15.05
C SER A 486 -19.18 32.18 14.33
N ILE A 487 -19.10 32.21 13.01
CA ILE A 487 -18.83 31.01 12.18
C ILE A 487 -17.34 30.81 12.00
N GLN A 488 -16.53 31.83 12.25
CA GLN A 488 -15.08 31.79 12.09
C GLN A 488 -14.43 31.04 13.24
N GLU A 489 -13.41 30.24 12.93
CA GLU A 489 -12.58 29.50 13.86
C GLU A 489 -11.18 30.12 13.90
N TRP A 490 -10.55 30.05 15.08
CA TRP A 490 -9.18 30.49 15.31
C TRP A 490 -8.39 29.37 15.96
N TYR A 491 -7.07 29.43 15.81
CA TYR A 491 -6.14 28.49 16.41
C TYR A 491 -5.23 29.22 17.36
N MET A 492 -5.21 28.76 18.61
CA MET A 492 -4.30 29.25 19.66
C MET A 492 -3.14 28.28 19.82
N GLY A 493 -1.91 28.79 20.06
CA GLY A 493 -0.73 27.97 20.22
C GLY A 493 0.03 28.30 21.50
N ALA A 494 0.33 27.32 22.35
CA ALA A 494 1.21 27.46 23.48
C ALA A 494 2.57 26.79 23.21
N GLU A 495 3.63 27.60 23.05
CA GLU A 495 4.98 27.09 22.77
C GLU A 495 5.69 26.67 24.06
N PHE A 496 6.48 25.60 23.99
CA PHE A 496 7.33 25.10 25.06
C PHE A 496 8.55 24.38 24.45
N ARG A 497 9.53 24.04 25.33
CA ARG A 497 10.73 23.31 24.93
C ARG A 497 10.81 21.98 25.66
N ILE A 498 11.39 20.99 25.00
CA ILE A 498 11.86 19.75 25.62
C ILE A 498 13.39 19.78 25.59
N GLU A 499 14.02 19.57 26.78
CA GLU A 499 15.49 19.57 26.99
C GLU A 499 15.94 18.37 27.81
#